data_7759d6e1c5dc81774e743d24ae0f6623
#
_entry.id   7759d6e1c5dc81774e743d24ae0f6623
#
_cell.length_a   1.000
_cell.length_b   1.000
_cell.length_c   1.000
_cell.angle_alpha   90.00
_cell.angle_beta   90.00
_cell.angle_gamma   90.00
#
_symmetry.space_group_name_H-M   'P 1'
#
loop_
_entity.id
_entity.type
_entity.pdbx_description
1 polymer ?
#
loop_
_entity_poly.entity_id
_entity_poly.type
_entity_poly.pdbx_seq_one_letter_code
_entity_poly.pdbx_strand_id
1 'polypeptide(L)'
;MVSNPPRRRILALLGKAAIAAASMAAAVALVGLSGCATAPADVSQVRLDFPSPDAGPGRPVLDKASRRHIEEGWQALLSGNTSAARTSAAQAGGSTASRLLDLQSEIVAGEHPVSGLEELTRAAPEYAAAWLTLSVAAEGAADESRALQAAERGAALWPDKRWSDRSQSLRRRWIDDRIAAAAVAFDNGDSRASLDSLAPALSLDPTNQEAVLLQARSLIALDELDHAEAVLAGLSRDREVVLLSGSIAESRGDTGAAIRIYSSLHDDPESILRAIALAEEEESWQTAMDLYSSLPDDHPEKASGLRAAKLRWRVSVMPPYVQEALSTTDMTRSDLAVVVVTLAPVVETFPSKQVPLLSDIVDMGSQREIITATRLGLIDTDRLEHRFEPLRPVTEGEVRSAITNLGSLMGRSAPNWCDGTTTEPCISFTHPITGKQVTDIVIDMVAEEMR
;
A
#
# COMPACT_ATOMS: atom_id res chain seq x y z
N MET A 1 4.67 -27.31 -24.68
CA MET A 1 4.07 -27.30 -23.34
C MET A 1 5.07 -26.62 -22.43
N VAL A 2 4.99 -25.32 -22.31
CA VAL A 2 5.89 -24.50 -21.48
C VAL A 2 5.15 -24.21 -20.20
N SER A 3 5.62 -24.75 -19.07
CA SER A 3 5.06 -24.54 -17.75
C SER A 3 5.50 -23.18 -17.21
N ASN A 4 4.55 -22.30 -16.96
CA ASN A 4 4.74 -21.04 -16.28
C ASN A 4 5.08 -21.27 -14.78
N PRO A 5 6.07 -20.60 -14.20
CA PRO A 5 6.32 -20.65 -12.76
C PRO A 5 5.34 -19.72 -11.99
N PRO A 6 5.10 -19.94 -10.71
CA PRO A 6 3.97 -19.39 -9.97
C PRO A 6 4.16 -17.93 -9.53
N ARG A 7 3.24 -17.07 -9.95
CA ARG A 7 3.06 -15.63 -9.61
C ARG A 7 2.75 -15.32 -8.12
N ARG A 8 3.20 -16.13 -7.14
CA ARG A 8 2.72 -16.01 -5.74
C ARG A 8 3.65 -15.27 -4.75
N ARG A 9 4.69 -14.55 -5.16
CA ARG A 9 5.64 -13.93 -4.22
C ARG A 9 5.68 -12.40 -4.15
N ILE A 10 4.92 -11.67 -4.94
CA ILE A 10 5.00 -10.18 -5.00
C ILE A 10 4.05 -9.48 -4.03
N LEU A 11 3.01 -10.14 -3.53
CA LEU A 11 2.00 -9.53 -2.63
C LEU A 11 2.38 -9.48 -1.13
N ALA A 12 3.54 -9.97 -0.72
CA ALA A 12 3.89 -10.09 0.70
C ALA A 12 4.69 -8.92 1.30
N LEU A 13 5.05 -7.89 0.55
CA LEU A 13 5.91 -6.79 1.02
C LEU A 13 5.21 -5.44 1.25
N LEU A 14 3.92 -5.31 0.94
CA LEU A 14 3.16 -4.06 1.15
C LEU A 14 2.35 -4.02 2.46
N GLY A 15 2.51 -4.99 3.35
CA GLY A 15 1.64 -5.18 4.51
C GLY A 15 2.30 -5.05 5.88
N LYS A 16 3.22 -4.10 6.15
CA LYS A 16 3.69 -3.83 7.51
C LYS A 16 3.93 -2.35 7.79
N ALA A 17 2.88 -1.54 7.73
CA ALA A 17 2.80 -0.30 8.48
C ALA A 17 1.74 -0.49 9.57
N ALA A 18 2.18 -0.87 10.78
CA ALA A 18 1.32 -1.06 11.93
C ALA A 18 0.85 0.29 12.46
N ILE A 19 -0.44 0.59 12.32
CA ILE A 19 -1.11 1.66 13.06
C ILE A 19 -1.46 1.10 14.43
N ALA A 20 -0.78 1.59 15.46
CA ALA A 20 -1.11 1.32 16.86
C ALA A 20 -2.36 2.14 17.24
N ALA A 21 -3.52 1.52 17.29
CA ALA A 21 -4.73 2.08 17.89
C ALA A 21 -4.65 1.93 19.41
N ALA A 22 -4.52 3.05 20.13
CA ALA A 22 -4.57 3.09 21.58
C ALA A 22 -6.04 3.01 22.04
N SER A 23 -6.43 1.90 22.64
CA SER A 23 -7.69 1.72 23.36
C SER A 23 -7.63 2.44 24.70
N MET A 24 -8.41 3.50 24.89
CA MET A 24 -8.67 4.07 26.21
C MET A 24 -9.95 3.45 26.77
N ALA A 25 -9.80 2.54 27.72
CA ALA A 25 -10.88 2.07 28.58
C ALA A 25 -11.14 3.10 29.69
N ALA A 26 -12.35 3.65 29.73
CA ALA A 26 -12.80 4.49 30.81
C ALA A 26 -13.27 3.63 32.00
N ALA A 27 -12.61 3.76 33.14
CA ALA A 27 -13.02 3.19 34.39
C ALA A 27 -14.11 4.06 35.05
N VAL A 28 -15.29 3.47 35.31
CA VAL A 28 -16.33 4.08 36.10
C VAL A 28 -16.07 3.71 37.58
N ALA A 29 -15.78 4.69 38.40
CA ALA A 29 -15.74 4.53 39.86
C ALA A 29 -17.05 5.04 40.50
N LEU A 30 -17.79 4.14 41.14
CA LEU A 30 -18.89 4.47 42.02
C LEU A 30 -18.33 5.01 43.35
N VAL A 31 -18.80 6.17 43.81
CA VAL A 31 -18.77 6.55 45.22
C VAL A 31 -20.12 7.16 45.58
N GLY A 32 -20.63 6.64 46.71
CA GLY A 32 -21.98 6.76 47.18
C GLY A 32 -22.37 8.03 47.93
N LEU A 33 -23.68 8.13 48.01
CA LEU A 33 -24.58 8.65 49.03
C LEU A 33 -24.09 9.66 50.08
N SER A 34 -24.61 10.87 50.10
CA SER A 34 -25.43 11.40 51.20
C SER A 34 -25.67 12.92 51.04
N GLY A 35 -26.88 13.36 51.24
CA GLY A 35 -27.17 14.75 51.62
C GLY A 35 -28.28 15.41 50.81
N CYS A 36 -29.51 15.42 51.38
CA CYS A 36 -30.62 16.28 50.95
C CYS A 36 -30.23 17.75 50.98
N ALA A 37 -30.25 18.37 49.79
CA ALA A 37 -30.55 19.79 49.66
C ALA A 37 -31.30 19.95 48.31
N THR A 38 -32.61 20.23 48.40
CA THR A 38 -33.43 20.57 47.25
C THR A 38 -33.02 21.95 46.72
N ALA A 39 -32.01 21.97 45.84
CA ALA A 39 -31.85 23.04 44.89
C ALA A 39 -32.92 22.86 43.79
N PRO A 40 -33.53 23.93 43.23
CA PRO A 40 -34.40 23.74 42.09
C PRO A 40 -33.59 23.07 40.99
N ALA A 41 -34.10 21.92 40.53
CA ALA A 41 -33.49 21.20 39.44
C ALA A 41 -33.43 22.17 38.24
N ASP A 42 -32.22 22.57 37.90
CA ASP A 42 -31.93 23.17 36.59
C ASP A 42 -32.38 22.14 35.57
N VAL A 43 -33.56 22.31 35.00
CA VAL A 43 -34.10 21.41 33.99
C VAL A 43 -33.19 21.60 32.77
N SER A 44 -32.15 20.84 32.68
CA SER A 44 -31.30 20.78 31.50
C SER A 44 -32.22 20.45 30.32
N GLN A 45 -32.49 21.45 29.50
CA GLN A 45 -33.31 21.27 28.30
C GLN A 45 -32.69 20.16 27.46
N VAL A 46 -33.50 19.17 27.13
CA VAL A 46 -33.08 18.07 26.22
C VAL A 46 -32.80 18.72 24.86
N ARG A 47 -31.58 18.60 24.38
CA ARG A 47 -31.25 19.10 23.04
C ARG A 47 -31.85 18.15 22.00
N LEU A 48 -32.90 18.61 21.35
CA LEU A 48 -33.56 17.84 20.28
C LEU A 48 -32.85 18.09 18.93
N ASP A 49 -32.53 17.05 18.24
CA ASP A 49 -31.85 17.10 16.90
C ASP A 49 -32.84 17.21 15.73
N PHE A 50 -34.10 17.46 16.03
CA PHE A 50 -35.16 17.71 15.07
C PHE A 50 -35.91 19.01 15.42
N PRO A 51 -36.62 19.65 14.45
CA PRO A 51 -37.33 20.90 14.67
C PRO A 51 -38.72 20.69 15.30
N SER A 52 -39.28 21.78 15.86
CA SER A 52 -40.69 21.80 16.31
C SER A 52 -41.66 21.46 15.17
N PRO A 53 -42.76 20.76 15.47
CA PRO A 53 -43.80 20.48 14.47
C PRO A 53 -44.45 21.71 13.82
N ASP A 54 -44.46 22.86 14.50
CA ASP A 54 -44.99 24.12 13.92
C ASP A 54 -43.89 24.97 13.26
N ALA A 55 -42.75 24.40 12.96
CA ALA A 55 -41.62 25.12 12.38
C ALA A 55 -41.35 24.72 10.93
N GLY A 56 -40.70 25.61 10.19
CA GLY A 56 -40.19 25.39 8.85
C GLY A 56 -41.22 25.39 7.72
N PRO A 57 -40.73 25.17 6.49
CA PRO A 57 -41.54 25.08 5.28
C PRO A 57 -42.47 23.87 5.27
N GLY A 58 -43.64 24.01 4.59
CA GLY A 58 -44.62 22.94 4.43
C GLY A 58 -45.40 22.59 5.69
N ARG A 59 -45.23 23.34 6.77
CA ARG A 59 -45.99 23.13 8.01
C ARG A 59 -47.50 23.28 7.76
N PRO A 60 -48.36 22.49 8.43
CA PRO A 60 -49.79 22.59 8.29
C PRO A 60 -50.30 23.92 8.87
N VAL A 61 -51.41 24.42 8.32
CA VAL A 61 -52.12 25.56 8.89
C VAL A 61 -52.94 25.08 10.07
N LEU A 62 -52.63 25.56 11.29
CA LEU A 62 -53.26 25.16 12.51
C LEU A 62 -54.19 26.29 13.00
N ASP A 63 -55.35 25.93 13.57
CA ASP A 63 -56.16 26.83 14.34
C ASP A 63 -55.45 27.25 15.66
N LYS A 64 -55.98 28.24 16.36
CA LYS A 64 -55.36 28.78 17.57
C LYS A 64 -55.28 27.75 18.71
N ALA A 65 -56.27 26.85 18.84
CA ALA A 65 -56.30 25.83 19.89
C ALA A 65 -55.30 24.74 19.60
N SER A 66 -55.30 24.18 18.39
CA SER A 66 -54.37 23.17 17.95
C SER A 66 -52.91 23.66 18.04
N ARG A 67 -52.61 24.88 17.61
CA ARG A 67 -51.27 25.49 17.73
C ARG A 67 -50.81 25.56 19.17
N ARG A 68 -51.67 25.98 20.08
CA ARG A 68 -51.36 26.03 21.51
C ARG A 68 -50.98 24.65 22.06
N HIS A 69 -51.75 23.62 21.74
CA HIS A 69 -51.46 22.27 22.17
C HIS A 69 -50.16 21.73 21.58
N ILE A 70 -49.85 22.03 20.29
CA ILE A 70 -48.55 21.68 19.71
C ILE A 70 -47.40 22.35 20.45
N GLU A 71 -47.54 23.64 20.79
CA GLU A 71 -46.50 24.34 21.55
C GLU A 71 -46.33 23.81 22.97
N GLU A 72 -47.42 23.54 23.68
CA GLU A 72 -47.42 22.90 25.02
C GLU A 72 -46.72 21.52 24.96
N GLY A 73 -47.05 20.69 23.95
CA GLY A 73 -46.41 19.40 23.73
C GLY A 73 -44.93 19.48 23.36
N TRP A 74 -44.55 20.48 22.56
CA TRP A 74 -43.14 20.74 22.24
C TRP A 74 -42.34 21.16 23.49
N GLN A 75 -42.90 22.01 24.36
CA GLN A 75 -42.25 22.36 25.63
C GLN A 75 -42.11 21.15 26.56
N ALA A 76 -43.11 20.25 26.54
CA ALA A 76 -43.05 19.00 27.27
C ALA A 76 -41.92 18.11 26.76
N LEU A 77 -41.69 17.99 25.43
CA LEU A 77 -40.53 17.26 24.86
C LEU A 77 -39.19 17.85 25.27
N LEU A 78 -39.06 19.19 25.24
CA LEU A 78 -37.85 19.89 25.68
C LEU A 78 -37.51 19.63 27.15
N SER A 79 -38.53 19.34 27.97
CA SER A 79 -38.35 18.94 29.37
C SER A 79 -38.26 17.42 29.58
N GLY A 80 -38.26 16.63 28.51
CA GLY A 80 -38.19 15.14 28.57
C GLY A 80 -39.50 14.45 28.94
N ASN A 81 -40.61 15.20 29.03
CA ASN A 81 -41.92 14.64 29.42
C ASN A 81 -42.70 14.15 28.18
N THR A 82 -42.39 12.94 27.74
CA THR A 82 -42.99 12.32 26.57
C THR A 82 -44.49 12.05 26.72
N SER A 83 -44.96 11.70 27.93
CA SER A 83 -46.39 11.45 28.19
C SER A 83 -47.23 12.70 28.07
N ALA A 84 -46.76 13.85 28.59
CA ALA A 84 -47.44 15.12 28.43
C ALA A 84 -47.43 15.56 26.94
N ALA A 85 -46.34 15.34 26.22
CA ALA A 85 -46.28 15.63 24.78
C ALA A 85 -47.30 14.82 23.97
N ARG A 86 -47.44 13.52 24.21
CA ARG A 86 -48.47 12.67 23.56
C ARG A 86 -49.87 13.13 23.90
N THR A 87 -50.11 13.50 25.15
CA THR A 87 -51.43 14.05 25.55
C THR A 87 -51.76 15.31 24.78
N SER A 88 -50.81 16.25 24.68
CA SER A 88 -50.96 17.48 23.92
C SER A 88 -51.13 17.20 22.42
N ALA A 89 -50.43 16.25 21.84
CA ALA A 89 -50.59 15.81 20.48
C ALA A 89 -52.04 15.30 20.20
N ALA A 90 -52.57 14.48 21.09
CA ALA A 90 -53.97 14.00 20.99
C ALA A 90 -54.98 15.14 21.07
N GLN A 91 -54.73 16.14 21.94
CA GLN A 91 -55.60 17.34 22.09
C GLN A 91 -55.52 18.29 20.87
N ALA A 92 -54.40 18.31 20.18
CA ALA A 92 -54.22 19.14 18.96
C ALA A 92 -55.00 18.59 17.74
N GLY A 93 -55.71 17.47 17.87
CA GLY A 93 -56.50 16.85 16.79
C GLY A 93 -55.63 16.05 15.81
N GLY A 94 -56.26 15.55 14.73
CA GLY A 94 -55.59 14.66 13.75
C GLY A 94 -54.75 15.36 12.68
N SER A 95 -54.15 16.52 12.97
CA SER A 95 -53.33 17.26 11.99
C SER A 95 -51.97 16.58 11.77
N THR A 96 -51.33 16.83 10.63
CA THR A 96 -49.94 16.34 10.36
C THR A 96 -48.94 16.81 11.42
N ALA A 97 -49.13 18.01 12.02
CA ALA A 97 -48.27 18.48 13.11
C ALA A 97 -48.49 17.70 14.41
N SER A 98 -49.74 17.35 14.76
CA SER A 98 -50.01 16.51 15.94
C SER A 98 -49.46 15.12 15.79
N ARG A 99 -49.60 14.53 14.61
CA ARG A 99 -48.99 13.24 14.31
C ARG A 99 -47.43 13.29 14.36
N LEU A 100 -46.83 14.38 13.86
CA LEU A 100 -45.37 14.57 13.98
C LEU A 100 -44.95 14.70 15.44
N LEU A 101 -45.66 15.44 16.28
CA LEU A 101 -45.37 15.60 17.70
C LEU A 101 -45.45 14.28 18.45
N ASP A 102 -46.42 13.41 18.12
CA ASP A 102 -46.56 12.10 18.69
C ASP A 102 -45.34 11.20 18.33
N LEU A 103 -44.98 11.12 17.05
CA LEU A 103 -43.79 10.38 16.58
C LEU A 103 -42.47 10.95 17.16
N GLN A 104 -42.36 12.25 17.34
CA GLN A 104 -41.22 12.87 18.01
C GLN A 104 -41.14 12.48 19.49
N SER A 105 -42.29 12.28 20.16
CA SER A 105 -42.32 11.79 21.54
C SER A 105 -41.87 10.33 21.68
N GLU A 106 -42.10 9.51 20.64
CA GLU A 106 -41.56 8.13 20.56
C GLU A 106 -40.04 8.17 20.46
N ILE A 107 -39.45 9.05 19.62
CA ILE A 107 -38.01 9.20 19.50
C ILE A 107 -37.35 9.57 20.83
N VAL A 108 -37.95 10.56 21.54
CA VAL A 108 -37.46 10.97 22.88
C VAL A 108 -37.60 9.83 23.90
N ALA A 109 -38.60 8.95 23.73
CA ALA A 109 -38.76 7.75 24.53
C ALA A 109 -37.76 6.63 24.20
N GLY A 110 -36.91 6.81 23.15
CA GLY A 110 -35.93 5.81 22.70
C GLY A 110 -36.46 4.84 21.63
N GLU A 111 -37.64 5.12 21.08
CA GLU A 111 -38.20 4.36 19.97
C GLU A 111 -37.76 4.97 18.63
N HIS A 112 -37.87 4.18 17.54
CA HIS A 112 -37.48 4.62 16.20
C HIS A 112 -38.64 4.47 15.21
N PRO A 113 -39.61 5.40 15.21
CA PRO A 113 -40.84 5.29 14.43
C PRO A 113 -40.62 5.61 12.92
N VAL A 114 -39.69 4.96 12.28
CA VAL A 114 -39.31 5.21 10.86
C VAL A 114 -40.51 5.06 9.94
N SER A 115 -41.27 3.96 10.05
CA SER A 115 -42.43 3.70 9.18
C SER A 115 -43.52 4.77 9.33
N GLY A 116 -43.82 5.22 10.57
CA GLY A 116 -44.78 6.27 10.81
C GLY A 116 -44.36 7.60 10.20
N LEU A 117 -43.08 7.94 10.27
CA LEU A 117 -42.51 9.14 9.65
C LEU A 117 -42.48 9.06 8.12
N GLU A 118 -42.22 7.87 7.54
CA GLU A 118 -42.32 7.66 6.09
C GLU A 118 -43.75 7.88 5.57
N GLU A 119 -44.74 7.37 6.28
CA GLU A 119 -46.13 7.64 5.92
C GLU A 119 -46.45 9.11 5.98
N LEU A 120 -45.95 9.81 7.02
CA LEU A 120 -46.14 11.26 7.19
C LEU A 120 -45.47 12.05 6.06
N THR A 121 -44.21 11.73 5.71
CA THR A 121 -43.49 12.39 4.62
C THR A 121 -44.08 12.08 3.25
N ARG A 122 -44.67 10.90 3.05
CA ARG A 122 -45.41 10.58 1.84
C ARG A 122 -46.73 11.37 1.73
N ALA A 123 -47.42 11.55 2.86
CA ALA A 123 -48.66 12.30 2.89
C ALA A 123 -48.42 13.83 2.79
N ALA A 124 -47.29 14.33 3.28
CA ALA A 124 -46.91 15.73 3.28
C ALA A 124 -45.45 15.92 2.79
N PRO A 125 -45.16 15.77 1.49
CA PRO A 125 -43.81 15.73 0.94
C PRO A 125 -43.00 17.05 1.06
N GLU A 126 -43.73 18.18 1.24
CA GLU A 126 -43.13 19.50 1.41
C GLU A 126 -42.92 19.89 2.90
N TYR A 127 -43.27 19.00 3.83
CA TYR A 127 -43.14 19.27 5.25
C TYR A 127 -41.72 18.97 5.76
N ALA A 128 -40.88 20.00 5.75
CA ALA A 128 -39.45 19.89 6.08
C ALA A 128 -39.18 19.27 7.46
N ALA A 129 -39.97 19.65 8.49
CA ALA A 129 -39.80 19.15 9.84
C ALA A 129 -40.02 17.64 9.93
N ALA A 130 -40.91 17.05 9.14
CA ALA A 130 -41.13 15.61 9.10
C ALA A 130 -39.90 14.86 8.51
N TRP A 131 -39.32 15.37 7.41
CA TRP A 131 -38.11 14.81 6.81
C TRP A 131 -36.91 14.87 7.77
N LEU A 132 -36.72 16.00 8.43
CA LEU A 132 -35.62 16.17 9.40
C LEU A 132 -35.82 15.26 10.62
N THR A 133 -37.05 15.02 11.07
CA THR A 133 -37.36 14.07 12.13
C THR A 133 -37.12 12.63 11.65
N LEU A 134 -37.52 12.31 10.42
CA LEU A 134 -37.23 10.97 9.81
C LEU A 134 -35.75 10.69 9.76
N SER A 135 -34.92 11.71 9.47
CA SER A 135 -33.47 11.52 9.46
C SER A 135 -32.92 11.12 10.83
N VAL A 136 -33.48 11.66 11.91
CA VAL A 136 -33.07 11.32 13.29
C VAL A 136 -33.55 9.92 13.68
N ALA A 137 -34.79 9.57 13.35
CA ALA A 137 -35.33 8.25 13.64
C ALA A 137 -34.59 7.14 12.88
N ALA A 138 -34.27 7.38 11.60
CA ALA A 138 -33.52 6.42 10.77
C ALA A 138 -32.07 6.25 11.27
N GLU A 139 -31.41 7.34 11.70
CA GLU A 139 -30.09 7.28 12.33
C GLU A 139 -30.12 6.44 13.62
N GLY A 140 -31.12 6.65 14.47
CA GLY A 140 -31.32 5.83 15.67
C GLY A 140 -31.61 4.35 15.38
N ALA A 141 -32.26 4.06 14.25
CA ALA A 141 -32.51 2.71 13.76
C ALA A 141 -31.31 2.10 13.02
N ALA A 142 -30.17 2.79 12.96
CA ALA A 142 -28.98 2.39 12.19
C ALA A 142 -29.22 2.23 10.67
N ASP A 143 -30.24 2.89 10.12
CA ASP A 143 -30.49 2.97 8.69
C ASP A 143 -29.86 4.26 8.12
N GLU A 144 -28.55 4.24 7.93
CA GLU A 144 -27.75 5.41 7.53
C GLU A 144 -28.15 5.94 6.14
N SER A 145 -28.47 5.06 5.22
CA SER A 145 -28.90 5.44 3.87
C SER A 145 -30.19 6.28 3.92
N ARG A 146 -31.16 5.82 4.69
CA ARG A 146 -32.41 6.53 4.89
C ARG A 146 -32.25 7.82 5.69
N ALA A 147 -31.39 7.79 6.71
CA ALA A 147 -31.05 8.97 7.48
C ALA A 147 -30.47 10.08 6.60
N LEU A 148 -29.55 9.74 5.69
CA LEU A 148 -28.97 10.66 4.73
C LEU A 148 -30.00 11.22 3.75
N GLN A 149 -30.77 10.34 3.08
CA GLN A 149 -31.81 10.77 2.14
C GLN A 149 -32.82 11.72 2.76
N ALA A 150 -33.28 11.40 3.99
CA ALA A 150 -34.23 12.23 4.72
C ALA A 150 -33.61 13.58 5.13
N ALA A 151 -32.35 13.61 5.57
CA ALA A 151 -31.66 14.84 5.91
C ALA A 151 -31.44 15.72 4.69
N GLU A 152 -31.05 15.17 3.54
CA GLU A 152 -30.86 15.91 2.29
C GLU A 152 -32.17 16.51 1.80
N ARG A 153 -33.26 15.73 1.81
CA ARG A 153 -34.57 16.24 1.45
C ARG A 153 -35.05 17.35 2.41
N GLY A 154 -34.88 17.13 3.71
CA GLY A 154 -35.23 18.13 4.73
C GLY A 154 -34.44 19.44 4.60
N ALA A 155 -33.12 19.34 4.36
CA ALA A 155 -32.24 20.48 4.15
C ALA A 155 -32.53 21.22 2.82
N ALA A 156 -32.89 20.50 1.77
CA ALA A 156 -33.32 21.13 0.51
C ALA A 156 -34.63 21.91 0.64
N LEU A 157 -35.58 21.41 1.43
CA LEU A 157 -36.84 22.11 1.71
C LEU A 157 -36.65 23.30 2.66
N TRP A 158 -35.72 23.14 3.60
CA TRP A 158 -35.41 24.16 4.59
C TRP A 158 -33.91 24.47 4.61
N PRO A 159 -33.41 25.38 3.76
CA PRO A 159 -31.99 25.71 3.60
C PRO A 159 -31.46 26.57 4.75
N ASP A 160 -31.63 26.08 5.97
CA ASP A 160 -31.01 26.62 7.18
C ASP A 160 -29.64 26.00 7.41
N LYS A 161 -28.70 26.79 7.94
CA LYS A 161 -27.32 26.34 8.18
C LYS A 161 -27.25 25.06 9.03
N ARG A 162 -28.05 24.96 10.08
CA ARG A 162 -28.08 23.82 10.99
C ARG A 162 -28.38 22.51 10.22
N TRP A 163 -29.40 22.57 9.35
CA TRP A 163 -29.84 21.37 8.61
C TRP A 163 -28.90 21.02 7.46
N SER A 164 -28.35 22.05 6.83
CA SER A 164 -27.31 21.85 5.81
C SER A 164 -26.03 21.23 6.40
N ASP A 165 -25.56 21.71 7.55
CA ASP A 165 -24.41 21.20 8.26
C ASP A 165 -24.67 19.72 8.69
N ARG A 166 -25.89 19.42 9.19
CA ARG A 166 -26.26 18.04 9.54
C ARG A 166 -26.26 17.11 8.33
N SER A 167 -26.90 17.52 7.25
CA SER A 167 -26.93 16.73 6.01
C SER A 167 -25.54 16.45 5.48
N GLN A 168 -24.65 17.45 5.46
CA GLN A 168 -23.28 17.30 5.05
C GLN A 168 -22.48 16.38 6.00
N SER A 169 -22.76 16.45 7.31
CA SER A 169 -22.11 15.57 8.28
C SER A 169 -22.50 14.10 8.09
N LEU A 170 -23.80 13.84 7.87
CA LEU A 170 -24.31 12.51 7.57
C LEU A 170 -23.73 11.97 6.26
N ARG A 171 -23.65 12.82 5.21
CA ARG A 171 -23.08 12.45 3.92
C ARG A 171 -21.62 12.05 4.06
N ARG A 172 -20.80 12.86 4.76
CA ARG A 172 -19.38 12.54 4.98
C ARG A 172 -19.23 11.21 5.73
N ARG A 173 -19.90 11.07 6.88
CA ARG A 173 -19.84 9.83 7.66
C ARG A 173 -20.23 8.59 6.82
N TRP A 174 -21.32 8.71 6.06
CA TRP A 174 -21.76 7.60 5.20
C TRP A 174 -20.74 7.23 4.12
N ILE A 175 -20.06 8.23 3.51
CA ILE A 175 -18.98 8.00 2.55
C ILE A 175 -17.80 7.32 3.26
N ASP A 176 -17.35 7.85 4.40
CA ASP A 176 -16.23 7.34 5.18
C ASP A 176 -16.46 5.88 5.60
N ASP A 177 -17.68 5.54 6.06
CA ASP A 177 -18.04 4.18 6.43
C ASP A 177 -18.00 3.20 5.25
N ARG A 178 -18.38 3.65 4.03
CA ARG A 178 -18.28 2.84 2.81
C ARG A 178 -16.83 2.64 2.38
N ILE A 179 -16.00 3.67 2.47
CA ILE A 179 -14.56 3.56 2.19
C ILE A 179 -13.90 2.61 3.18
N ALA A 180 -14.22 2.73 4.48
CA ALA A 180 -13.69 1.82 5.50
C ALA A 180 -14.11 0.36 5.25
N ALA A 181 -15.38 0.12 4.91
CA ALA A 181 -15.87 -1.22 4.56
C ALA A 181 -15.15 -1.79 3.32
N ALA A 182 -14.92 -0.94 2.32
CA ALA A 182 -14.18 -1.31 1.11
C ALA A 182 -12.72 -1.63 1.40
N ALA A 183 -12.07 -0.87 2.27
CA ALA A 183 -10.68 -1.12 2.70
C ALA A 183 -10.56 -2.48 3.40
N VAL A 184 -11.48 -2.79 4.31
CA VAL A 184 -11.53 -4.10 4.97
C VAL A 184 -11.73 -5.24 3.97
N ALA A 185 -12.61 -5.07 2.98
CA ALA A 185 -12.82 -6.07 1.94
C ALA A 185 -11.55 -6.28 1.10
N PHE A 186 -10.88 -5.19 0.72
CA PHE A 186 -9.62 -5.22 -0.03
C PHE A 186 -8.51 -5.93 0.75
N ASP A 187 -8.33 -5.61 2.03
CA ASP A 187 -7.32 -6.22 2.90
C ASP A 187 -7.55 -7.73 3.12
N ASN A 188 -8.81 -8.16 3.05
CA ASN A 188 -9.18 -9.57 3.06
C ASN A 188 -8.98 -10.27 1.69
N GLY A 189 -8.53 -9.54 0.67
CA GLY A 189 -8.31 -10.07 -0.68
C GLY A 189 -9.56 -10.11 -1.56
N ASP A 190 -10.69 -9.58 -1.09
CA ASP A 190 -11.94 -9.51 -1.87
C ASP A 190 -12.08 -8.15 -2.56
N SER A 191 -11.29 -7.99 -3.64
CA SER A 191 -11.29 -6.75 -4.43
C SER A 191 -12.64 -6.47 -5.10
N ARG A 192 -13.46 -7.49 -5.39
CA ARG A 192 -14.80 -7.29 -5.96
C ARG A 192 -15.75 -6.70 -4.91
N ALA A 193 -15.79 -7.24 -3.70
CA ALA A 193 -16.58 -6.68 -2.60
C ALA A 193 -16.12 -5.26 -2.23
N SER A 194 -14.82 -4.97 -2.36
CA SER A 194 -14.30 -3.61 -2.21
C SER A 194 -14.92 -2.65 -3.22
N LEU A 195 -14.94 -2.99 -4.51
CA LEU A 195 -15.57 -2.17 -5.56
C LEU A 195 -17.08 -1.97 -5.33
N ASP A 196 -17.78 -3.02 -4.93
CA ASP A 196 -19.21 -2.95 -4.64
C ASP A 196 -19.50 -2.02 -3.46
N SER A 197 -18.63 -1.99 -2.45
CA SER A 197 -18.74 -1.10 -1.31
C SER A 197 -18.41 0.36 -1.67
N LEU A 198 -17.48 0.60 -2.61
CA LEU A 198 -17.09 1.93 -3.06
C LEU A 198 -18.10 2.60 -4.00
N ALA A 199 -18.80 1.81 -4.82
CA ALA A 199 -19.68 2.33 -5.86
C ALA A 199 -20.71 3.35 -5.34
N PRO A 200 -21.41 3.13 -4.20
CA PRO A 200 -22.34 4.11 -3.66
C PRO A 200 -21.62 5.39 -3.16
N ALA A 201 -20.43 5.27 -2.55
CA ALA A 201 -19.65 6.43 -2.08
C ALA A 201 -19.20 7.32 -3.25
N LEU A 202 -18.67 6.70 -4.30
CA LEU A 202 -18.26 7.39 -5.53
C LEU A 202 -19.44 7.99 -6.31
N SER A 203 -20.65 7.44 -6.17
CA SER A 203 -21.83 8.06 -6.76
C SER A 203 -22.20 9.40 -6.11
N LEU A 204 -21.89 9.56 -4.82
CA LEU A 204 -22.12 10.80 -4.07
C LEU A 204 -20.95 11.79 -4.18
N ASP A 205 -19.71 11.28 -4.18
CA ASP A 205 -18.50 12.08 -4.34
C ASP A 205 -17.52 11.38 -5.29
N PRO A 206 -17.66 11.62 -6.61
CA PRO A 206 -16.78 11.01 -7.61
C PRO A 206 -15.33 11.48 -7.53
N THR A 207 -15.08 12.57 -6.78
CA THR A 207 -13.74 13.18 -6.66
C THR A 207 -13.05 12.84 -5.35
N ASN A 208 -13.66 11.99 -4.52
CA ASN A 208 -13.04 11.54 -3.28
C ASN A 208 -11.76 10.75 -3.57
N GLN A 209 -10.63 11.37 -3.27
CA GLN A 209 -9.31 10.83 -3.63
C GLN A 209 -9.07 9.46 -3.01
N GLU A 210 -9.41 9.26 -1.74
CA GLU A 210 -9.21 8.00 -1.04
C GLU A 210 -10.04 6.87 -1.67
N ALA A 211 -11.30 7.15 -1.99
CA ALA A 211 -12.18 6.20 -2.65
C ALA A 211 -11.67 5.82 -4.06
N VAL A 212 -11.23 6.81 -4.85
CA VAL A 212 -10.70 6.59 -6.21
C VAL A 212 -9.39 5.80 -6.17
N LEU A 213 -8.49 6.09 -5.24
CA LEU A 213 -7.24 5.34 -5.07
C LEU A 213 -7.51 3.88 -4.65
N LEU A 214 -8.44 3.65 -3.73
CA LEU A 214 -8.82 2.30 -3.34
C LEU A 214 -9.52 1.55 -4.48
N GLN A 215 -10.36 2.24 -5.27
CA GLN A 215 -10.93 1.71 -6.49
C GLN A 215 -9.86 1.26 -7.48
N ALA A 216 -8.86 2.12 -7.74
CA ALA A 216 -7.75 1.79 -8.64
C ALA A 216 -6.95 0.57 -8.14
N ARG A 217 -6.65 0.49 -6.83
CA ARG A 217 -5.99 -0.68 -6.23
C ARG A 217 -6.80 -1.97 -6.42
N SER A 218 -8.10 -1.89 -6.19
CA SER A 218 -9.01 -3.04 -6.36
C SER A 218 -9.07 -3.51 -7.81
N LEU A 219 -9.10 -2.57 -8.77
CA LEU A 219 -9.08 -2.86 -10.21
C LEU A 219 -7.75 -3.50 -10.65
N ILE A 220 -6.62 -2.99 -10.15
CA ILE A 220 -5.29 -3.60 -10.41
C ILE A 220 -5.24 -5.03 -9.88
N ALA A 221 -5.76 -5.28 -8.68
CA ALA A 221 -5.80 -6.62 -8.09
C ALA A 221 -6.68 -7.61 -8.88
N LEU A 222 -7.66 -7.09 -9.62
CA LEU A 222 -8.54 -7.87 -10.52
C LEU A 222 -7.99 -7.97 -11.95
N ASP A 223 -6.81 -7.41 -12.24
CA ASP A 223 -6.22 -7.32 -13.58
C ASP A 223 -7.05 -6.46 -14.57
N GLU A 224 -7.93 -5.57 -14.05
CA GLU A 224 -8.73 -4.63 -14.83
C GLU A 224 -7.95 -3.32 -15.07
N LEU A 225 -6.78 -3.43 -15.72
CA LEU A 225 -5.76 -2.37 -15.80
C LEU A 225 -6.21 -1.11 -16.55
N ASP A 226 -7.02 -1.27 -17.61
CA ASP A 226 -7.52 -0.13 -18.39
C ASP A 226 -8.52 0.71 -17.58
N HIS A 227 -9.35 0.05 -16.79
CA HIS A 227 -10.25 0.75 -15.88
C HIS A 227 -9.48 1.45 -14.75
N ALA A 228 -8.46 0.79 -14.18
CA ALA A 228 -7.60 1.40 -13.17
C ALA A 228 -6.93 2.68 -13.67
N GLU A 229 -6.37 2.65 -14.88
CA GLU A 229 -5.77 3.82 -15.50
C GLU A 229 -6.77 4.95 -15.74
N ALA A 230 -7.97 4.61 -16.21
CA ALA A 230 -9.03 5.58 -16.47
C ALA A 230 -9.49 6.32 -15.19
N VAL A 231 -9.61 5.62 -14.05
CA VAL A 231 -10.01 6.27 -12.79
C VAL A 231 -8.88 7.13 -12.21
N LEU A 232 -7.61 6.74 -12.37
CA LEU A 232 -6.45 7.53 -11.94
C LEU A 232 -6.24 8.79 -12.77
N ALA A 233 -6.64 8.80 -14.05
CA ALA A 233 -6.47 9.94 -14.95
C ALA A 233 -7.17 11.23 -14.47
N GLY A 234 -8.18 11.11 -13.60
CA GLY A 234 -8.90 12.24 -13.00
C GLY A 234 -8.24 12.87 -11.78
N LEU A 235 -7.21 12.23 -11.23
CA LEU A 235 -6.52 12.69 -10.03
C LEU A 235 -5.29 13.54 -10.34
N SER A 236 -4.88 14.37 -9.37
CA SER A 236 -3.58 15.04 -9.41
C SER A 236 -2.45 14.00 -9.35
N ARG A 237 -1.34 14.28 -10.03
CA ARG A 237 -0.15 13.42 -10.02
C ARG A 237 0.62 13.57 -8.70
N ASP A 238 0.06 13.04 -7.62
CA ASP A 238 0.76 12.89 -6.37
C ASP A 238 1.54 11.56 -6.33
N ARG A 239 2.27 11.34 -5.23
CA ARG A 239 3.09 10.13 -5.03
C ARG A 239 2.30 8.83 -5.26
N GLU A 240 1.10 8.76 -4.72
CA GLU A 240 0.31 7.52 -4.72
C GLU A 240 -0.24 7.19 -6.11
N VAL A 241 -0.71 8.20 -6.84
CA VAL A 241 -1.14 8.07 -8.24
C VAL A 241 0.02 7.60 -9.12
N VAL A 242 1.23 8.16 -8.93
CA VAL A 242 2.42 7.74 -9.68
C VAL A 242 2.80 6.29 -9.37
N LEU A 243 2.77 5.88 -8.09
CA LEU A 243 3.07 4.49 -7.69
C LEU A 243 2.07 3.50 -8.31
N LEU A 244 0.78 3.81 -8.29
CA LEU A 244 -0.24 2.96 -8.91
C LEU A 244 -0.11 2.92 -10.44
N SER A 245 0.18 4.06 -11.08
CA SER A 245 0.42 4.12 -12.52
C SER A 245 1.65 3.29 -12.93
N GLY A 246 2.72 3.33 -12.13
CA GLY A 246 3.89 2.47 -12.31
C GLY A 246 3.54 0.98 -12.18
N SER A 247 2.76 0.62 -11.17
CA SER A 247 2.28 -0.75 -10.96
C SER A 247 1.40 -1.25 -12.12
N ILE A 248 0.57 -0.40 -12.72
CA ILE A 248 -0.19 -0.74 -13.92
C ILE A 248 0.75 -1.04 -15.09
N ALA A 249 1.77 -0.20 -15.32
CA ALA A 249 2.75 -0.41 -16.38
C ALA A 249 3.54 -1.73 -16.17
N GLU A 250 3.95 -2.04 -14.94
CA GLU A 250 4.57 -3.33 -14.59
C GLU A 250 3.64 -4.52 -14.89
N SER A 251 2.38 -4.44 -14.48
CA SER A 251 1.40 -5.51 -14.69
C SER A 251 1.15 -5.77 -16.18
N ARG A 252 1.27 -4.74 -17.02
CA ARG A 252 1.21 -4.85 -18.49
C ARG A 252 2.48 -5.39 -19.11
N GLY A 253 3.58 -5.49 -18.36
CA GLY A 253 4.89 -5.86 -18.87
C GLY A 253 5.60 -4.74 -19.63
N ASP A 254 5.14 -3.48 -19.51
CA ASP A 254 5.85 -2.30 -20.07
C ASP A 254 6.84 -1.76 -19.02
N THR A 255 7.93 -2.51 -18.88
CA THR A 255 9.01 -2.19 -17.91
C THR A 255 9.59 -0.80 -18.18
N GLY A 256 9.74 -0.42 -19.46
CA GLY A 256 10.25 0.89 -19.84
C GLY A 256 9.34 2.04 -19.41
N ALA A 257 8.00 1.88 -19.52
CA ALA A 257 7.06 2.85 -18.99
C ALA A 257 7.08 2.90 -17.46
N ALA A 258 7.11 1.74 -16.80
CA ALA A 258 7.18 1.65 -15.35
C ALA A 258 8.40 2.39 -14.79
N ILE A 259 9.60 2.17 -15.35
CA ILE A 259 10.83 2.87 -14.98
C ILE A 259 10.65 4.39 -15.12
N ARG A 260 10.14 4.88 -16.25
CA ARG A 260 9.93 6.32 -16.45
C ARG A 260 8.94 6.92 -15.45
N ILE A 261 7.88 6.17 -15.12
CA ILE A 261 6.86 6.62 -14.18
C ILE A 261 7.45 6.71 -12.77
N TYR A 262 8.08 5.65 -12.26
CA TYR A 262 8.68 5.65 -10.93
C TYR A 262 9.79 6.68 -10.79
N SER A 263 10.67 6.82 -11.79
CA SER A 263 11.75 7.81 -11.76
C SER A 263 11.28 9.26 -11.85
N SER A 264 10.00 9.51 -12.17
CA SER A 264 9.42 10.86 -12.13
C SER A 264 9.28 11.43 -10.71
N LEU A 265 9.30 10.56 -9.69
CA LEU A 265 9.33 10.94 -8.27
C LEU A 265 10.78 11.10 -7.79
N HIS A 266 11.44 12.17 -8.21
CA HIS A 266 12.88 12.39 -7.96
C HIS A 266 13.26 12.46 -6.47
N ASP A 267 12.34 12.85 -5.59
CA ASP A 267 12.55 12.99 -4.15
C ASP A 267 12.07 11.78 -3.34
N ASP A 268 11.65 10.70 -4.01
CA ASP A 268 11.18 9.48 -3.37
C ASP A 268 12.14 8.30 -3.60
N PRO A 269 13.08 8.03 -2.66
CA PRO A 269 14.05 6.95 -2.82
C PRO A 269 13.43 5.57 -3.04
N GLU A 270 12.26 5.29 -2.44
CA GLU A 270 11.56 4.02 -2.58
C GLU A 270 11.10 3.79 -4.04
N SER A 271 10.56 4.83 -4.66
CA SER A 271 10.16 4.81 -6.07
C SER A 271 11.36 4.63 -7.00
N ILE A 272 12.45 5.35 -6.72
CA ILE A 272 13.71 5.21 -7.48
C ILE A 272 14.26 3.80 -7.36
N LEU A 273 14.27 3.20 -6.16
CA LEU A 273 14.72 1.81 -5.96
C LEU A 273 13.86 0.80 -6.73
N ARG A 274 12.56 1.06 -6.84
CA ARG A 274 11.70 0.22 -7.68
C ARG A 274 12.08 0.31 -9.15
N ALA A 275 12.33 1.53 -9.65
CA ALA A 275 12.81 1.76 -11.02
C ALA A 275 14.18 1.09 -11.27
N ILE A 276 15.08 1.12 -10.28
CA ILE A 276 16.39 0.44 -10.34
C ILE A 276 16.19 -1.06 -10.47
N ALA A 277 15.36 -1.67 -9.62
CA ALA A 277 15.11 -3.11 -9.66
C ALA A 277 14.60 -3.57 -11.03
N LEU A 278 13.70 -2.79 -11.64
CA LEU A 278 13.20 -3.05 -12.99
C LEU A 278 14.29 -2.88 -14.06
N ALA A 279 15.14 -1.84 -13.95
CA ALA A 279 16.23 -1.62 -14.88
C ALA A 279 17.30 -2.73 -14.78
N GLU A 280 17.55 -3.27 -13.59
CA GLU A 280 18.45 -4.42 -13.38
C GLU A 280 17.86 -5.71 -13.92
N GLU A 281 16.55 -5.94 -13.77
CA GLU A 281 15.86 -7.11 -14.33
C GLU A 281 15.93 -7.13 -15.86
N GLU A 282 15.82 -5.96 -16.50
CA GLU A 282 15.98 -5.76 -17.95
C GLU A 282 17.45 -5.68 -18.39
N GLU A 283 18.41 -5.88 -17.49
CA GLU A 283 19.84 -5.72 -17.76
C GLU A 283 20.23 -4.36 -18.36
N SER A 284 19.39 -3.35 -18.13
CA SER A 284 19.59 -1.96 -18.58
C SER A 284 20.55 -1.22 -17.65
N TRP A 285 21.81 -1.67 -17.58
CA TRP A 285 22.81 -1.22 -16.61
C TRP A 285 23.10 0.27 -16.65
N GLN A 286 23.04 0.90 -17.85
CA GLN A 286 23.21 2.35 -17.96
C GLN A 286 22.08 3.08 -17.23
N THR A 287 20.83 2.66 -17.46
CA THR A 287 19.66 3.22 -16.75
C THR A 287 19.76 3.01 -15.24
N ALA A 288 20.17 1.82 -14.81
CA ALA A 288 20.38 1.53 -13.39
C ALA A 288 21.44 2.45 -12.77
N MET A 289 22.58 2.69 -13.45
CA MET A 289 23.63 3.63 -13.00
C MET A 289 23.10 5.06 -12.85
N ASP A 290 22.32 5.54 -13.82
CA ASP A 290 21.75 6.89 -13.80
C ASP A 290 20.78 7.03 -12.61
N LEU A 291 19.94 6.01 -12.38
CA LEU A 291 19.00 5.95 -11.26
C LEU A 291 19.70 5.86 -9.90
N TYR A 292 20.74 5.01 -9.75
CA TYR A 292 21.55 4.99 -8.52
C TYR A 292 22.20 6.36 -8.24
N SER A 293 22.64 7.05 -9.30
CA SER A 293 23.25 8.38 -9.16
C SER A 293 22.25 9.43 -8.68
N SER A 294 20.96 9.26 -8.97
CA SER A 294 19.88 10.16 -8.53
C SER A 294 19.46 9.98 -7.08
N LEU A 295 19.81 8.86 -6.42
CA LEU A 295 19.55 8.66 -5.00
C LEU A 295 20.28 9.72 -4.15
N PRO A 296 19.75 10.06 -2.95
CA PRO A 296 20.43 10.93 -1.98
C PRO A 296 21.84 10.44 -1.66
N ASP A 297 22.79 11.36 -1.39
CA ASP A 297 24.18 10.99 -1.18
C ASP A 297 24.42 10.11 0.05
N ASP A 298 23.58 10.23 1.05
CA ASP A 298 23.58 9.44 2.29
C ASP A 298 22.80 8.10 2.17
N HIS A 299 22.19 7.84 1.02
CA HIS A 299 21.42 6.60 0.84
C HIS A 299 22.35 5.37 0.82
N PRO A 300 22.09 4.34 1.66
CA PRO A 300 23.00 3.20 1.87
C PRO A 300 23.31 2.43 0.59
N GLU A 301 22.33 2.32 -0.32
CA GLU A 301 22.47 1.55 -1.55
C GLU A 301 23.11 2.33 -2.71
N LYS A 302 23.21 3.66 -2.65
CA LYS A 302 23.72 4.49 -3.75
C LYS A 302 25.11 4.05 -4.20
N ALA A 303 26.06 4.06 -3.28
CA ALA A 303 27.45 3.82 -3.62
C ALA A 303 27.74 2.37 -4.00
N SER A 304 27.15 1.40 -3.30
CA SER A 304 27.31 -0.03 -3.59
C SER A 304 26.62 -0.44 -4.89
N GLY A 305 25.37 -0.03 -5.08
CA GLY A 305 24.60 -0.34 -6.28
C GLY A 305 25.19 0.30 -7.53
N LEU A 306 25.61 1.56 -7.46
CA LEU A 306 26.28 2.21 -8.59
C LEU A 306 27.55 1.47 -9.02
N ARG A 307 28.33 0.96 -8.06
CA ARG A 307 29.53 0.17 -8.36
C ARG A 307 29.18 -1.17 -9.01
N ALA A 308 28.18 -1.86 -8.44
CA ALA A 308 27.69 -3.13 -8.99
C ALA A 308 27.17 -2.96 -10.41
N ALA A 309 26.32 -1.95 -10.67
CA ALA A 309 25.80 -1.66 -11.98
C ALA A 309 26.89 -1.30 -13.01
N LYS A 310 27.90 -0.49 -12.59
CA LYS A 310 29.08 -0.21 -13.44
C LYS A 310 29.84 -1.46 -13.82
N LEU A 311 30.02 -2.38 -12.88
CA LEU A 311 30.72 -3.61 -13.14
C LEU A 311 29.94 -4.54 -14.09
N ARG A 312 28.63 -4.67 -13.91
CA ARG A 312 27.73 -5.43 -14.80
C ARG A 312 27.69 -4.82 -16.20
N TRP A 313 27.60 -3.48 -16.30
CA TRP A 313 27.70 -2.78 -17.60
C TRP A 313 29.04 -3.10 -18.28
N ARG A 314 30.18 -3.06 -17.54
CA ARG A 314 31.48 -3.41 -18.08
C ARG A 314 31.50 -4.83 -18.62
N VAL A 315 30.89 -5.77 -17.91
CA VAL A 315 30.75 -7.17 -18.33
C VAL A 315 29.97 -7.27 -19.65
N SER A 316 28.88 -6.55 -19.79
CA SER A 316 28.02 -6.62 -20.99
C SER A 316 28.71 -6.16 -22.27
N VAL A 317 29.77 -5.36 -22.18
CA VAL A 317 30.55 -4.88 -23.31
C VAL A 317 31.86 -5.64 -23.53
N MET A 318 32.11 -6.72 -22.78
CA MET A 318 33.32 -7.53 -22.89
C MET A 318 33.32 -8.47 -24.11
N PRO A 319 34.49 -9.00 -24.49
CA PRO A 319 34.59 -9.97 -25.58
C PRO A 319 33.69 -11.18 -25.37
N PRO A 320 33.23 -11.84 -26.48
CA PRO A 320 32.29 -12.97 -26.40
C PRO A 320 32.74 -14.12 -25.51
N TYR A 321 34.03 -14.49 -25.54
CA TYR A 321 34.55 -15.59 -24.69
C TYR A 321 34.45 -15.27 -23.19
N VAL A 322 34.48 -13.99 -22.80
CA VAL A 322 34.28 -13.55 -21.41
C VAL A 322 32.82 -13.67 -21.06
N GLN A 323 31.92 -13.16 -21.92
CA GLN A 323 30.48 -13.26 -21.70
C GLN A 323 30.04 -14.73 -21.62
N GLU A 324 30.62 -15.61 -22.45
CA GLU A 324 30.36 -17.05 -22.42
C GLU A 324 30.79 -17.65 -21.09
N ALA A 325 32.00 -17.33 -20.61
CA ALA A 325 32.48 -17.80 -19.29
C ALA A 325 31.59 -17.34 -18.12
N LEU A 326 31.07 -16.10 -18.20
CA LEU A 326 30.19 -15.53 -17.18
C LEU A 326 28.79 -16.13 -17.19
N SER A 327 28.31 -16.63 -18.32
CA SER A 327 26.96 -17.18 -18.50
C SER A 327 26.91 -18.70 -18.61
N THR A 328 28.05 -19.38 -18.60
CA THR A 328 28.11 -20.85 -18.76
C THR A 328 27.28 -21.58 -17.71
N THR A 329 26.65 -22.68 -18.13
CA THR A 329 25.86 -23.54 -17.23
C THR A 329 26.67 -24.65 -16.58
N ASP A 330 27.89 -24.91 -17.09
CA ASP A 330 28.85 -25.92 -16.57
C ASP A 330 30.26 -25.32 -16.66
N MET A 331 30.68 -24.69 -15.56
CA MET A 331 31.91 -23.91 -15.52
C MET A 331 33.16 -24.80 -15.61
N THR A 332 34.05 -24.43 -16.51
CA THR A 332 35.38 -25.04 -16.63
C THR A 332 36.44 -24.25 -15.85
N ARG A 333 37.62 -24.82 -15.70
CA ARG A 333 38.77 -24.12 -15.07
C ARG A 333 39.21 -22.89 -15.84
N SER A 334 39.10 -22.92 -17.18
CA SER A 334 39.31 -21.76 -18.03
C SER A 334 38.33 -20.66 -17.72
N ASP A 335 37.04 -21.01 -17.63
CA ASP A 335 35.99 -20.03 -17.32
C ASP A 335 36.17 -19.39 -15.94
N LEU A 336 36.55 -20.20 -14.93
CA LEU A 336 36.87 -19.68 -13.59
C LEU A 336 38.04 -18.68 -13.64
N ALA A 337 39.11 -18.98 -14.40
CA ALA A 337 40.23 -18.06 -14.57
C ALA A 337 39.80 -16.74 -15.23
N VAL A 338 38.97 -16.82 -16.26
CA VAL A 338 38.39 -15.64 -16.94
C VAL A 338 37.60 -14.81 -15.94
N VAL A 339 36.67 -15.43 -15.21
CA VAL A 339 35.79 -14.72 -14.26
C VAL A 339 36.59 -14.00 -13.19
N VAL A 340 37.47 -14.68 -12.47
CA VAL A 340 38.22 -14.11 -11.34
C VAL A 340 39.22 -13.05 -11.73
N VAL A 341 39.79 -13.10 -12.94
CA VAL A 341 40.76 -12.12 -13.42
C VAL A 341 40.06 -10.91 -14.03
N THR A 342 39.04 -11.14 -14.84
CA THR A 342 38.37 -10.04 -15.59
C THR A 342 37.51 -9.16 -14.69
N LEU A 343 36.83 -9.75 -13.71
CA LEU A 343 35.97 -9.01 -12.79
C LEU A 343 36.74 -8.26 -11.71
N ALA A 344 37.96 -8.67 -11.41
CA ALA A 344 38.81 -8.04 -10.42
C ALA A 344 40.07 -7.44 -11.07
N PRO A 345 39.95 -6.32 -11.82
CA PRO A 345 41.08 -5.73 -12.56
C PRO A 345 42.26 -5.31 -11.68
N VAL A 346 42.03 -5.12 -10.40
CA VAL A 346 43.07 -4.86 -9.40
C VAL A 346 44.14 -5.97 -9.35
N VAL A 347 43.78 -7.21 -9.74
CA VAL A 347 44.73 -8.33 -9.77
C VAL A 347 45.93 -8.09 -10.68
N GLU A 348 45.82 -7.23 -11.70
CA GLU A 348 46.96 -6.89 -12.58
C GLU A 348 48.04 -6.06 -11.87
N THR A 349 47.73 -5.42 -10.74
CA THR A 349 48.66 -4.56 -9.98
C THR A 349 49.49 -5.33 -8.94
N PHE A 350 49.15 -6.59 -8.64
CA PHE A 350 49.84 -7.38 -7.63
C PHE A 350 51.16 -7.98 -8.12
N PRO A 351 52.18 -8.04 -7.23
CA PRO A 351 53.46 -8.68 -7.56
C PRO A 351 53.24 -10.15 -7.87
N SER A 352 53.77 -10.59 -8.99
CA SER A 352 53.57 -11.93 -9.52
C SER A 352 54.66 -12.92 -9.12
N LYS A 353 54.28 -14.18 -8.93
CA LYS A 353 55.19 -15.33 -8.86
C LYS A 353 55.75 -15.65 -10.28
N GLN A 354 56.72 -16.53 -10.38
CA GLN A 354 57.22 -16.98 -11.67
C GLN A 354 56.06 -17.56 -12.50
N VAL A 355 56.03 -17.24 -13.80
CA VAL A 355 55.00 -17.72 -14.72
C VAL A 355 55.28 -19.22 -14.96
N PRO A 356 54.34 -20.11 -14.67
CA PRO A 356 54.48 -21.52 -14.99
C PRO A 356 54.43 -21.70 -16.51
N LEU A 357 55.26 -22.62 -17.02
CA LEU A 357 55.13 -23.07 -18.39
C LEU A 357 53.94 -24.05 -18.45
N LEU A 358 52.88 -23.66 -19.18
CA LEU A 358 51.69 -24.49 -19.36
C LEU A 358 51.57 -24.85 -20.84
N SER A 359 51.54 -26.16 -21.11
CA SER A 359 51.58 -26.70 -22.48
C SER A 359 50.19 -26.81 -23.13
N ASP A 360 49.13 -26.82 -22.35
CA ASP A 360 47.76 -27.12 -22.77
C ASP A 360 46.85 -25.89 -22.96
N ILE A 361 47.45 -24.69 -22.96
CA ILE A 361 46.69 -23.41 -23.10
C ILE A 361 47.11 -22.58 -24.31
N VAL A 362 47.99 -23.07 -25.15
CA VAL A 362 48.75 -22.30 -26.18
C VAL A 362 47.83 -21.62 -27.21
N ASP A 363 46.71 -22.23 -27.58
CA ASP A 363 45.81 -21.71 -28.60
C ASP A 363 44.45 -21.25 -28.03
N MET A 364 44.39 -20.97 -26.72
CA MET A 364 43.15 -20.56 -26.06
C MET A 364 42.98 -19.05 -26.03
N GLY A 365 41.75 -18.56 -26.32
CA GLY A 365 41.43 -17.16 -26.20
C GLY A 365 41.58 -16.58 -24.79
N SER A 366 41.45 -17.46 -23.78
CA SER A 366 41.60 -17.17 -22.35
C SER A 366 43.01 -17.37 -21.79
N GLN A 367 44.03 -17.56 -22.66
CA GLN A 367 45.40 -17.82 -22.23
C GLN A 367 45.96 -16.77 -21.26
N ARG A 368 45.67 -15.49 -21.50
CA ARG A 368 46.13 -14.39 -20.66
C ARG A 368 45.55 -14.48 -19.24
N GLU A 369 44.27 -14.75 -19.11
CA GLU A 369 43.55 -14.86 -17.85
C GLU A 369 44.04 -16.09 -17.06
N ILE A 370 44.24 -17.22 -17.73
CA ILE A 370 44.78 -18.44 -17.14
C ILE A 370 46.19 -18.20 -16.57
N ILE A 371 47.08 -17.59 -17.36
CA ILE A 371 48.44 -17.24 -16.89
C ILE A 371 48.36 -16.29 -15.68
N THR A 372 47.50 -15.32 -15.71
CA THR A 372 47.35 -14.36 -14.63
C THR A 372 46.81 -15.02 -13.36
N ALA A 373 45.75 -15.81 -13.46
CA ALA A 373 45.18 -16.53 -12.33
C ALA A 373 46.19 -17.49 -11.67
N THR A 374 46.95 -18.21 -12.49
CA THR A 374 47.99 -19.14 -12.01
C THR A 374 49.16 -18.39 -11.35
N ARG A 375 49.64 -17.32 -11.99
CA ARG A 375 50.73 -16.46 -11.49
C ARG A 375 50.43 -15.85 -10.12
N LEU A 376 49.18 -15.48 -9.88
CA LEU A 376 48.72 -14.92 -8.61
C LEU A 376 48.38 -16.01 -7.57
N GLY A 377 48.33 -17.24 -7.96
CA GLY A 377 47.97 -18.37 -7.09
C GLY A 377 46.47 -18.42 -6.78
N LEU A 378 45.62 -17.86 -7.68
CA LEU A 378 44.19 -17.95 -7.58
C LEU A 378 43.70 -19.35 -7.89
N ILE A 379 44.30 -19.99 -8.91
CA ILE A 379 44.01 -21.37 -9.34
C ILE A 379 45.31 -22.16 -9.38
N ASP A 380 45.32 -23.30 -8.73
CA ASP A 380 46.47 -24.20 -8.73
C ASP A 380 46.62 -24.94 -10.06
N THR A 381 47.86 -25.32 -10.38
CA THR A 381 48.24 -26.09 -11.57
C THR A 381 49.02 -27.33 -11.19
N ASP A 382 48.97 -28.36 -12.05
CA ASP A 382 49.89 -29.47 -11.90
C ASP A 382 51.31 -29.03 -12.33
N ARG A 383 52.15 -28.82 -11.31
CA ARG A 383 53.53 -28.38 -11.50
C ARG A 383 54.44 -29.45 -12.07
N LEU A 384 54.07 -30.71 -11.98
CA LEU A 384 54.86 -31.83 -12.47
C LEU A 384 54.60 -32.10 -13.96
N GLU A 385 53.33 -32.01 -14.35
CA GLU A 385 52.91 -32.23 -15.74
C GLU A 385 52.86 -30.96 -16.60
N HIS A 386 53.08 -29.78 -16.01
CA HIS A 386 52.97 -28.46 -16.67
C HIS A 386 51.64 -28.28 -17.38
N ARG A 387 50.53 -28.70 -16.71
CA ARG A 387 49.17 -28.60 -17.23
C ARG A 387 48.25 -27.78 -16.37
N PHE A 388 47.35 -27.09 -17.02
CA PHE A 388 46.25 -26.33 -16.38
C PHE A 388 44.93 -27.08 -16.40
N GLU A 389 44.72 -27.96 -17.42
CA GLU A 389 43.46 -28.65 -17.69
C GLU A 389 42.27 -27.71 -17.91
N PRO A 390 42.35 -26.79 -18.92
CA PRO A 390 41.43 -25.68 -19.06
C PRO A 390 39.98 -26.10 -19.25
N LEU A 391 39.71 -27.22 -19.92
CA LEU A 391 38.36 -27.69 -20.24
C LEU A 391 37.76 -28.61 -19.17
N ARG A 392 38.50 -28.90 -18.10
CA ARG A 392 37.99 -29.71 -17.01
C ARG A 392 36.96 -28.93 -16.19
N PRO A 393 35.76 -29.52 -15.88
CA PRO A 393 34.79 -28.89 -14.99
C PRO A 393 35.43 -28.55 -13.64
N VAL A 394 35.05 -27.39 -13.08
CA VAL A 394 35.53 -26.98 -11.76
C VAL A 394 34.86 -27.77 -10.66
N THR A 395 35.58 -27.99 -9.57
CA THR A 395 35.02 -28.47 -8.31
C THR A 395 34.66 -27.29 -7.40
N GLU A 396 33.71 -27.50 -6.50
CA GLU A 396 33.33 -26.51 -5.50
C GLU A 396 34.55 -26.06 -4.67
N GLY A 397 35.44 -26.97 -4.33
CA GLY A 397 36.67 -26.68 -3.59
C GLY A 397 37.59 -25.73 -4.36
N GLU A 398 37.73 -25.88 -5.68
CA GLU A 398 38.55 -25.01 -6.52
C GLU A 398 37.95 -23.61 -6.60
N VAL A 399 36.62 -23.49 -6.76
CA VAL A 399 35.94 -22.20 -6.78
C VAL A 399 36.05 -21.47 -5.44
N ARG A 400 35.82 -22.17 -4.33
CA ARG A 400 35.98 -21.61 -2.97
C ARG A 400 37.42 -21.13 -2.75
N SER A 401 38.42 -21.94 -3.16
CA SER A 401 39.84 -21.57 -3.03
C SER A 401 40.17 -20.36 -3.87
N ALA A 402 39.74 -20.30 -5.13
CA ALA A 402 39.98 -19.18 -6.03
C ALA A 402 39.40 -17.85 -5.48
N ILE A 403 38.18 -17.90 -5.02
CA ILE A 403 37.51 -16.72 -4.44
C ILE A 403 38.17 -16.31 -3.11
N THR A 404 38.49 -17.25 -2.25
CA THR A 404 39.19 -16.98 -0.97
C THR A 404 40.57 -16.37 -1.22
N ASN A 405 41.31 -16.89 -2.18
CA ASN A 405 42.63 -16.37 -2.55
C ASN A 405 42.51 -14.96 -3.14
N LEU A 406 41.49 -14.71 -3.99
CA LEU A 406 41.20 -13.40 -4.52
C LEU A 406 40.89 -12.40 -3.39
N GLY A 407 40.01 -12.78 -2.45
CA GLY A 407 39.71 -11.97 -1.26
C GLY A 407 40.96 -11.65 -0.45
N SER A 408 41.80 -12.63 -0.22
CA SER A 408 43.08 -12.46 0.51
C SER A 408 44.02 -11.48 -0.19
N LEU A 409 44.12 -11.52 -1.52
CA LEU A 409 44.89 -10.56 -2.30
C LEU A 409 44.36 -9.16 -2.15
N MET A 410 43.04 -8.99 -2.03
CA MET A 410 42.34 -7.72 -1.85
C MET A 410 42.27 -7.29 -0.37
N GLY A 411 42.91 -8.04 0.55
CA GLY A 411 42.87 -7.72 1.99
C GLY A 411 41.53 -8.00 2.66
N ARG A 412 40.74 -8.95 2.13
CA ARG A 412 39.39 -9.29 2.57
C ARG A 412 39.28 -10.64 3.23
N SER A 413 38.27 -10.78 4.06
CA SER A 413 37.85 -12.07 4.60
C SER A 413 37.28 -12.95 3.49
N ALA A 414 37.43 -14.28 3.63
CA ALA A 414 36.74 -15.22 2.79
C ALA A 414 35.21 -15.07 2.97
N PRO A 415 34.43 -15.31 1.92
CA PRO A 415 32.97 -15.40 2.05
C PRO A 415 32.56 -16.48 3.06
N ASN A 416 31.40 -16.31 3.68
CA ASN A 416 30.83 -17.31 4.57
C ASN A 416 30.29 -18.50 3.75
N TRP A 417 31.08 -19.58 3.65
CA TRP A 417 30.70 -20.76 2.91
C TRP A 417 29.81 -21.67 3.75
N CYS A 418 28.75 -22.24 3.15
CA CYS A 418 27.91 -23.23 3.84
C CYS A 418 28.74 -24.53 4.09
N ASP A 419 28.81 -24.89 5.36
CA ASP A 419 29.47 -26.13 5.82
C ASP A 419 28.47 -27.17 6.38
N GLY A 420 27.18 -26.89 6.27
CA GLY A 420 26.09 -27.70 6.79
C GLY A 420 25.85 -27.57 8.30
N THR A 421 26.61 -26.72 9.00
CA THR A 421 26.50 -26.52 10.46
C THR A 421 26.06 -25.13 10.86
N THR A 422 26.19 -24.15 9.96
CA THR A 422 25.89 -22.73 10.22
C THR A 422 24.40 -22.41 10.04
N THR A 423 23.83 -21.65 10.99
CA THR A 423 22.49 -21.08 10.92
C THR A 423 22.47 -19.67 10.32
N GLU A 424 23.63 -19.09 10.06
CA GLU A 424 23.79 -17.77 9.45
C GLU A 424 23.68 -17.86 7.92
N PRO A 425 23.31 -16.76 7.23
CA PRO A 425 23.33 -16.72 5.77
C PRO A 425 24.69 -17.11 5.22
N CYS A 426 24.75 -18.15 4.42
CA CYS A 426 25.97 -18.69 3.87
C CYS A 426 25.82 -18.94 2.36
N ILE A 427 26.96 -18.96 1.64
CA ILE A 427 27.00 -19.21 0.20
C ILE A 427 27.17 -20.69 -0.08
N SER A 428 26.26 -21.26 -0.89
CA SER A 428 26.31 -22.62 -1.41
C SER A 428 26.24 -22.62 -2.94
N PHE A 429 26.81 -23.65 -3.55
CA PHE A 429 26.74 -23.84 -5.01
C PHE A 429 25.69 -24.86 -5.38
N THR A 430 24.99 -24.60 -6.49
CA THR A 430 24.24 -25.65 -7.20
C THR A 430 25.15 -26.41 -8.13
N HIS A 431 24.87 -27.69 -8.42
CA HIS A 431 25.63 -28.48 -9.37
C HIS A 431 24.81 -28.76 -10.63
N PRO A 432 25.38 -28.55 -11.82
CA PRO A 432 26.72 -28.02 -12.11
C PRO A 432 26.88 -26.56 -11.66
N ILE A 433 28.11 -26.13 -11.37
CA ILE A 433 28.44 -24.76 -10.99
C ILE A 433 28.35 -23.88 -12.24
N THR A 434 27.58 -22.80 -12.15
CA THR A 434 27.37 -21.91 -13.29
C THR A 434 28.26 -20.67 -13.22
N GLY A 435 28.60 -20.14 -14.39
CA GLY A 435 29.34 -18.88 -14.52
C GLY A 435 28.62 -17.71 -13.79
N LYS A 436 27.29 -17.65 -13.86
CA LYS A 436 26.51 -16.64 -13.18
C LYS A 436 26.68 -16.66 -11.65
N GLN A 437 26.63 -17.84 -11.02
CA GLN A 437 26.83 -17.94 -9.57
C GLN A 437 28.19 -17.39 -9.11
N VAL A 438 29.26 -17.77 -9.83
CA VAL A 438 30.61 -17.31 -9.49
C VAL A 438 30.75 -15.82 -9.78
N THR A 439 30.18 -15.33 -10.88
CA THR A 439 30.15 -13.92 -11.27
C THR A 439 29.50 -13.07 -10.18
N ASP A 440 28.32 -13.44 -9.71
CA ASP A 440 27.59 -12.69 -8.68
C ASP A 440 28.41 -12.59 -7.38
N ILE A 441 29.02 -13.68 -6.93
CA ILE A 441 29.88 -13.71 -5.73
C ILE A 441 31.10 -12.79 -5.90
N VAL A 442 31.77 -12.84 -7.07
CA VAL A 442 32.97 -12.01 -7.33
C VAL A 442 32.60 -10.54 -7.44
N ILE A 443 31.46 -10.21 -8.09
CA ILE A 443 30.95 -8.84 -8.20
C ILE A 443 30.68 -8.26 -6.81
N ASP A 444 29.97 -8.99 -5.96
CA ASP A 444 29.65 -8.53 -4.60
C ASP A 444 30.94 -8.29 -3.79
N MET A 445 31.89 -9.19 -3.90
CA MET A 445 33.18 -9.07 -3.24
C MET A 445 33.99 -7.85 -3.74
N VAL A 446 34.02 -7.61 -5.06
CA VAL A 446 34.76 -6.48 -5.66
C VAL A 446 34.04 -5.14 -5.42
N ALA A 447 32.70 -5.14 -5.49
CA ALA A 447 31.90 -3.93 -5.26
C ALA A 447 32.07 -3.36 -3.85
N GLU A 448 32.37 -4.18 -2.87
CA GLU A 448 32.70 -3.71 -1.52
C GLU A 448 34.09 -3.05 -1.41
N GLU A 449 35.05 -3.34 -2.30
CA GLU A 449 36.41 -2.77 -2.22
C GLU A 449 36.46 -1.27 -2.50
N MET A 450 35.47 -0.75 -3.19
CA MET A 450 35.45 0.64 -3.61
C MET A 450 34.70 1.57 -2.60
N ARG A 451 34.56 1.13 -1.35
CA ARG A 451 34.04 1.96 -0.24
C ARG A 451 35.12 2.94 0.29
#